data_ede242ba3f90b598b7ec264f8f947f65
#
_entry.id   ede242ba3f90b598b7ec264f8f947f65
#
_cell.length_a   1.000
_cell.length_b   1.000
_cell.length_c   1.000
_cell.angle_alpha   90.00
_cell.angle_beta   90.00
_cell.angle_gamma   90.00
#
_symmetry.space_group_name_H-M   'P 1'
#
loop_
_entity.id
_entity.type
_entity.pdbx_description
1 polymer ?
#
loop_
_entity_poly.entity_id
_entity_poly.type
_entity_poly.pdbx_seq_one_letter_code
_entity_poly.pdbx_strand_id
1 'polypeptide(L)'
;YVLTVLMLSIGAILLATDRLRTELEHLATHDSLTQSLNRRAVMLACQEELDRARRYGHGPSIMMLDLDNFKMVNDTHGHQHGDAVLVHFAACTAAALRGEDRLGRYGGEEFLVLLPDTDAPAARSVAQRIHALLQAGHPLDCQLSIGVASWQGPQDTLDAMLARADAALYQAKERGRNQTCIG
;
A
#
# COMPACT_ATOMS: atom_id res chain seq x y z
N TYR A 1 27.81 -40.72 -16.75
CA TYR A 1 26.79 -40.26 -17.69
C TYR A 1 25.39 -40.27 -17.07
N VAL A 2 24.92 -41.40 -16.53
CA VAL A 2 23.61 -41.50 -15.86
C VAL A 2 23.51 -40.57 -14.64
N LEU A 3 24.55 -40.53 -13.81
CA LEU A 3 24.59 -39.66 -12.63
C LEU A 3 24.53 -38.15 -12.98
N THR A 4 25.19 -37.75 -14.06
CA THR A 4 25.17 -36.37 -14.56
C THR A 4 23.80 -35.96 -15.08
N VAL A 5 23.14 -36.83 -15.82
CA VAL A 5 21.77 -36.61 -16.31
C VAL A 5 20.79 -36.51 -15.12
N LEU A 6 20.92 -37.39 -14.13
CA LEU A 6 20.10 -37.39 -12.95
C LEU A 6 20.28 -36.07 -12.14
N MET A 7 21.53 -35.62 -11.94
CA MET A 7 21.83 -34.36 -11.25
C MET A 7 21.24 -33.15 -12.00
N LEU A 8 21.35 -33.12 -13.34
CA LEU A 8 20.76 -32.06 -14.16
C LEU A 8 19.22 -32.05 -14.08
N SER A 9 18.61 -33.24 -14.08
CA SER A 9 17.15 -33.37 -13.98
C SER A 9 16.66 -32.91 -12.60
N ILE A 10 17.32 -33.30 -11.51
CA ILE A 10 16.97 -32.85 -10.17
C ILE A 10 17.15 -31.33 -10.05
N GLY A 11 18.25 -30.77 -10.55
CA GLY A 11 18.49 -29.34 -10.57
C GLY A 11 17.40 -28.57 -11.34
N ALA A 12 16.98 -29.06 -12.50
CA ALA A 12 15.90 -28.45 -13.28
C ALA A 12 14.55 -28.49 -12.55
N ILE A 13 14.23 -29.62 -11.89
CA ILE A 13 13.00 -29.75 -11.10
C ILE A 13 13.03 -28.78 -9.90
N LEU A 14 14.13 -28.70 -9.18
CA LEU A 14 14.26 -27.76 -8.05
C LEU A 14 14.11 -26.32 -8.49
N LEU A 15 14.72 -25.91 -9.59
CA LEU A 15 14.56 -24.56 -10.14
C LEU A 15 13.12 -24.27 -10.60
N ALA A 16 12.46 -25.26 -11.22
CA ALA A 16 11.08 -25.12 -11.65
C ALA A 16 10.12 -25.01 -10.45
N THR A 17 10.32 -25.80 -9.40
CA THR A 17 9.51 -25.76 -8.18
C THR A 17 9.70 -24.45 -7.42
N ASP A 18 10.92 -23.93 -7.35
CA ASP A 18 11.22 -22.65 -6.70
C ASP A 18 10.56 -21.47 -7.43
N ARG A 19 10.64 -21.43 -8.75
CA ARG A 19 9.93 -20.43 -9.57
C ARG A 19 8.42 -20.49 -9.39
N LEU A 20 7.85 -21.69 -9.45
CA LEU A 20 6.41 -21.86 -9.27
C LEU A 20 5.96 -21.42 -7.87
N ARG A 21 6.76 -21.72 -6.84
CA ARG A 21 6.51 -21.30 -5.47
C ARG A 21 6.51 -19.76 -5.37
N THR A 22 7.54 -19.11 -5.92
CA THR A 22 7.64 -17.64 -5.91
C THR A 22 6.46 -16.99 -6.63
N GLU A 23 6.04 -17.55 -7.76
CA GLU A 23 4.88 -17.06 -8.51
C GLU A 23 3.57 -17.24 -7.73
N LEU A 24 3.38 -18.41 -7.09
CA LEU A 24 2.23 -18.64 -6.21
C LEU A 24 2.22 -17.71 -5.00
N GLU A 25 3.37 -17.47 -4.36
CA GLU A 25 3.49 -16.51 -3.26
C GLU A 25 3.17 -15.09 -3.71
N HIS A 26 3.62 -14.69 -4.91
CA HIS A 26 3.30 -13.38 -5.47
C HIS A 26 1.81 -13.23 -5.74
N LEU A 27 1.18 -14.22 -6.39
CA LEU A 27 -0.27 -14.23 -6.64
C LEU A 27 -1.10 -14.23 -5.35
N ALA A 28 -0.60 -14.85 -4.30
CA ALA A 28 -1.27 -14.90 -3.00
C ALA A 28 -1.14 -13.59 -2.19
N THR A 29 -0.15 -12.75 -2.49
CA THR A 29 0.19 -11.56 -1.69
C THR A 29 -0.01 -10.24 -2.41
N HIS A 30 -0.13 -10.22 -3.74
CA HIS A 30 -0.25 -8.99 -4.52
C HIS A 30 -1.63 -8.85 -5.17
N ASP A 31 -2.03 -7.62 -5.40
CA ASP A 31 -3.21 -7.28 -6.20
C ASP A 31 -2.87 -7.44 -7.69
N SER A 32 -3.72 -8.17 -8.41
CA SER A 32 -3.46 -8.53 -9.81
C SER A 32 -3.44 -7.32 -10.77
N LEU A 33 -4.14 -6.23 -10.43
CA LEU A 33 -4.19 -5.03 -11.25
C LEU A 33 -3.01 -4.11 -10.99
N THR A 34 -2.79 -3.75 -9.73
CA THR A 34 -1.86 -2.68 -9.33
C THR A 34 -0.47 -3.19 -8.94
N GLN A 35 -0.31 -4.50 -8.77
CA GLN A 35 0.92 -5.16 -8.30
C GLN A 35 1.39 -4.69 -6.91
N SER A 36 0.62 -3.87 -6.21
CA SER A 36 0.81 -3.58 -4.79
C SER A 36 0.41 -4.79 -3.94
N LEU A 37 0.72 -4.80 -2.65
CA LEU A 37 0.20 -5.85 -1.77
C LEU A 37 -1.33 -5.88 -1.84
N ASN A 38 -1.92 -7.07 -1.75
CA ASN A 38 -3.35 -7.18 -1.57
C ASN A 38 -3.74 -6.83 -0.12
N ARG A 39 -5.03 -6.67 0.15
CA ARG A 39 -5.56 -6.31 1.46
C ARG A 39 -5.02 -7.23 2.57
N ARG A 40 -5.03 -8.54 2.34
CA ARG A 40 -4.57 -9.52 3.34
C ARG A 40 -3.10 -9.34 3.67
N ALA A 41 -2.25 -9.17 2.67
CA ALA A 41 -0.81 -9.06 2.86
C ALA A 41 -0.41 -7.74 3.55
N VAL A 42 -1.02 -6.60 3.18
CA VAL A 42 -0.71 -5.33 3.84
C VAL A 42 -1.20 -5.30 5.29
N MET A 43 -2.36 -5.90 5.58
CA MET A 43 -2.86 -6.02 6.96
C MET A 43 -1.94 -6.88 7.82
N LEU A 44 -1.44 -8.00 7.28
CA LEU A 44 -0.46 -8.84 7.98
C LEU A 44 0.83 -8.07 8.27
N ALA A 45 1.36 -7.35 7.29
CA ALA A 45 2.55 -6.52 7.47
C ALA A 45 2.35 -5.44 8.56
N CYS A 46 1.17 -4.80 8.60
CA CYS A 46 0.84 -3.85 9.66
C CYS A 46 0.81 -4.51 11.05
N GLN A 47 0.24 -5.71 11.15
CA GLN A 47 0.20 -6.44 12.43
C GLN A 47 1.61 -6.84 12.89
N GLU A 48 2.44 -7.36 12.01
CA GLU A 48 3.83 -7.73 12.30
C GLU A 48 4.63 -6.52 12.78
N GLU A 49 4.45 -5.35 12.16
CA GLU A 49 5.13 -4.12 12.55
C GLU A 49 4.65 -3.58 13.90
N LEU A 50 3.36 -3.70 14.23
CA LEU A 50 2.83 -3.39 15.54
C LEU A 50 3.42 -4.32 16.62
N ASP A 51 3.54 -5.60 16.34
CA ASP A 51 4.15 -6.56 17.28
C ASP A 51 5.64 -6.27 17.47
N ARG A 52 6.31 -5.75 16.44
CA ARG A 52 7.67 -5.24 16.53
C ARG A 52 7.74 -3.96 17.38
N ALA A 53 6.83 -3.01 17.15
CA ALA A 53 6.75 -1.76 17.91
C ALA A 53 6.58 -1.98 19.41
N ARG A 54 5.75 -2.95 19.80
CA ARG A 54 5.56 -3.32 21.21
C ARG A 54 6.84 -3.83 21.88
N ARG A 55 7.74 -4.47 21.12
CA ARG A 55 9.01 -5.02 21.64
C ARG A 55 10.11 -3.97 21.73
N TYR A 56 10.16 -3.04 20.77
CA TYR A 56 11.28 -2.11 20.62
C TYR A 56 10.96 -0.67 21.01
N GLY A 57 9.67 -0.32 21.20
CA GLY A 57 9.26 1.01 21.64
C GLY A 57 9.21 2.07 20.54
N HIS A 58 9.44 1.70 19.28
CA HIS A 58 9.30 2.55 18.09
C HIS A 58 8.18 2.02 17.23
N GLY A 59 7.24 2.86 16.86
CA GLY A 59 6.03 2.42 16.18
C GLY A 59 5.84 2.98 14.78
N PRO A 60 5.00 2.31 13.99
CA PRO A 60 4.69 2.72 12.64
C PRO A 60 3.69 3.87 12.58
N SER A 61 3.62 4.50 11.43
CA SER A 61 2.43 5.20 10.97
C SER A 61 1.75 4.41 9.85
N ILE A 62 0.44 4.55 9.75
CA ILE A 62 -0.33 4.07 8.60
C ILE A 62 -1.03 5.24 7.92
N MET A 63 -1.24 5.11 6.62
CA MET A 63 -2.03 6.05 5.84
C MET A 63 -3.14 5.31 5.12
N MET A 64 -4.37 5.78 5.26
CA MET A 64 -5.48 5.40 4.39
C MET A 64 -5.59 6.41 3.26
N LEU A 65 -5.50 5.95 2.04
CA LEU A 65 -5.52 6.75 0.81
C LEU A 65 -6.77 6.40 0.01
N ASP A 66 -7.44 7.40 -0.55
CA ASP A 66 -8.64 7.21 -1.36
C ASP A 66 -8.63 8.19 -2.53
N LEU A 67 -8.85 7.66 -3.74
CA LEU A 67 -8.94 8.44 -4.97
C LEU A 67 -10.30 9.15 -5.04
N ASP A 68 -10.27 10.46 -4.88
CA ASP A 68 -11.47 11.30 -4.83
C ASP A 68 -12.26 11.22 -6.14
N ASN A 69 -13.58 10.99 -6.03
CA ASN A 69 -14.50 10.93 -7.15
C ASN A 69 -14.14 9.86 -8.21
N PHE A 70 -13.46 8.79 -7.83
CA PHE A 70 -13.04 7.73 -8.76
C PHE A 70 -14.22 7.10 -9.52
N LYS A 71 -15.38 6.97 -8.88
CA LYS A 71 -16.59 6.53 -9.58
C LYS A 71 -16.93 7.43 -10.77
N MET A 72 -16.78 8.74 -10.65
CA MET A 72 -17.05 9.67 -11.75
C MET A 72 -16.07 9.46 -12.91
N VAL A 73 -14.81 9.13 -12.63
CA VAL A 73 -13.81 8.76 -13.65
C VAL A 73 -14.30 7.53 -14.43
N ASN A 74 -14.73 6.48 -13.73
CA ASN A 74 -15.29 5.28 -14.36
C ASN A 74 -16.54 5.56 -15.17
N ASP A 75 -17.48 6.35 -14.63
CA ASP A 75 -18.73 6.68 -15.30
C ASP A 75 -18.51 7.53 -16.56
N THR A 76 -17.45 8.35 -16.58
CA THR A 76 -17.14 9.26 -17.71
C THR A 76 -16.25 8.59 -18.77
N HIS A 77 -15.23 7.83 -18.35
CA HIS A 77 -14.17 7.33 -19.24
C HIS A 77 -14.16 5.80 -19.37
N GLY A 78 -15.00 5.11 -18.60
CA GLY A 78 -15.11 3.65 -18.58
C GLY A 78 -14.10 2.98 -17.63
N HIS A 79 -14.40 1.73 -17.26
CA HIS A 79 -13.61 0.96 -16.29
C HIS A 79 -12.15 0.72 -16.71
N GLN A 80 -11.87 0.54 -18.01
CA GLN A 80 -10.49 0.37 -18.48
C GLN A 80 -9.61 1.60 -18.20
N HIS A 81 -10.17 2.80 -18.32
CA HIS A 81 -9.48 4.03 -17.96
C HIS A 81 -9.28 4.12 -16.44
N GLY A 82 -10.32 3.80 -15.65
CA GLY A 82 -10.19 3.72 -14.20
C GLY A 82 -9.12 2.74 -13.73
N ASP A 83 -9.02 1.58 -14.37
CA ASP A 83 -7.96 0.59 -14.10
C ASP A 83 -6.56 1.18 -14.39
N ALA A 84 -6.38 1.90 -15.50
CA ALA A 84 -5.13 2.58 -15.82
C ALA A 84 -4.78 3.66 -14.79
N VAL A 85 -5.78 4.41 -14.29
CA VAL A 85 -5.62 5.39 -13.20
C VAL A 85 -5.14 4.71 -11.92
N LEU A 86 -5.71 3.57 -11.52
CA LEU A 86 -5.30 2.81 -10.34
C LEU A 86 -3.86 2.29 -10.47
N VAL A 87 -3.48 1.77 -11.63
CA VAL A 87 -2.12 1.29 -11.90
C VAL A 87 -1.11 2.44 -11.82
N HIS A 88 -1.42 3.57 -12.45
CA HIS A 88 -0.57 4.75 -12.42
C HIS A 88 -0.43 5.32 -11.00
N PHE A 89 -1.54 5.42 -10.26
CA PHE A 89 -1.55 5.84 -8.86
C PHE A 89 -0.65 4.96 -7.98
N ALA A 90 -0.79 3.64 -8.10
CA ALA A 90 0.02 2.70 -7.32
C ALA A 90 1.51 2.85 -7.65
N ALA A 91 1.89 3.01 -8.92
CA ALA A 91 3.27 3.21 -9.35
C ALA A 91 3.86 4.53 -8.81
N CYS A 92 3.12 5.64 -8.91
CA CYS A 92 3.53 6.94 -8.37
C CYS A 92 3.69 6.91 -6.85
N THR A 93 2.73 6.26 -6.17
CA THR A 93 2.79 6.12 -4.70
C THR A 93 3.99 5.28 -4.29
N ALA A 94 4.23 4.13 -4.93
CA ALA A 94 5.40 3.29 -4.66
C ALA A 94 6.72 4.04 -4.88
N ALA A 95 6.83 4.89 -5.89
CA ALA A 95 8.01 5.73 -6.13
C ALA A 95 8.25 6.78 -5.02
N ALA A 96 7.19 7.15 -4.28
CA ALA A 96 7.29 8.02 -3.12
C ALA A 96 7.76 7.31 -1.84
N LEU A 97 7.75 5.99 -1.80
CA LEU A 97 8.03 5.18 -0.62
C LEU A 97 9.48 4.71 -0.57
N ARG A 98 9.94 4.34 0.64
CA ARG A 98 11.24 3.71 0.87
C ARG A 98 11.12 2.19 0.73
N GLY A 99 12.25 1.49 0.71
CA GLY A 99 12.27 0.03 0.58
C GLY A 99 11.59 -0.75 1.69
N GLU A 100 11.56 -0.21 2.91
CA GLU A 100 10.88 -0.77 4.07
C GLU A 100 9.38 -0.44 4.14
N ASP A 101 8.93 0.64 3.50
CA ASP A 101 7.52 1.02 3.45
C ASP A 101 6.73 0.00 2.63
N ARG A 102 5.45 -0.14 2.90
CA ARG A 102 4.58 -1.07 2.18
C ARG A 102 3.34 -0.36 1.66
N LEU A 103 3.03 -0.59 0.40
CA LEU A 103 1.79 -0.16 -0.24
C LEU A 103 0.90 -1.36 -0.49
N GLY A 104 -0.36 -1.29 -0.12
CA GLY A 104 -1.35 -2.32 -0.40
C GLY A 104 -2.67 -1.74 -0.88
N ARG A 105 -3.34 -2.44 -1.80
CA ARG A 105 -4.70 -2.11 -2.21
C ARG A 105 -5.68 -2.66 -1.17
N TYR A 106 -6.37 -1.76 -0.49
CA TYR A 106 -7.26 -2.10 0.64
C TYR A 106 -8.70 -2.36 0.18
N GLY A 107 -9.14 -1.64 -0.84
CA GLY A 107 -10.48 -1.72 -1.43
C GLY A 107 -10.46 -1.41 -2.92
N GLY A 108 -11.56 -1.01 -3.50
CA GLY A 108 -11.68 -0.64 -4.91
C GLY A 108 -10.69 0.43 -5.33
N GLU A 109 -10.86 1.64 -4.81
CA GLU A 109 -9.99 2.81 -4.99
C GLU A 109 -9.23 3.21 -3.73
N GLU A 110 -9.28 2.37 -2.70
CA GLU A 110 -8.64 2.59 -1.41
C GLU A 110 -7.33 1.84 -1.30
N PHE A 111 -6.31 2.53 -0.78
CA PHE A 111 -4.98 1.97 -0.54
C PHE A 111 -4.56 2.21 0.91
N LEU A 112 -3.75 1.30 1.43
CA LEU A 112 -3.13 1.40 2.74
C LEU A 112 -1.62 1.45 2.59
N VAL A 113 -0.99 2.46 3.19
CA VAL A 113 0.47 2.54 3.30
C VAL A 113 0.88 2.30 4.74
N LEU A 114 1.83 1.39 4.92
CA LEU A 114 2.54 1.18 6.18
C LEU A 114 3.90 1.85 6.11
N LEU A 115 4.21 2.66 7.11
CA LEU A 115 5.49 3.35 7.30
C LEU A 115 6.12 2.88 8.61
N PRO A 116 7.04 1.91 8.59
CA PRO A 116 7.76 1.46 9.77
C PRO A 116 8.56 2.60 10.43
N ASP A 117 8.70 2.54 11.74
CA ASP A 117 9.50 3.50 12.55
C ASP A 117 9.29 4.98 12.16
N THR A 118 8.03 5.38 11.92
CA THR A 118 7.69 6.69 11.36
C THR A 118 6.66 7.39 12.23
N ASP A 119 6.99 8.59 12.72
CA ASP A 119 6.10 9.44 13.49
C ASP A 119 5.14 10.29 12.60
N ALA A 120 4.21 11.00 13.21
CA ALA A 120 3.21 11.77 12.49
C ALA A 120 3.80 12.91 11.60
N PRO A 121 4.82 13.70 12.04
CA PRO A 121 5.49 14.67 11.17
C PRO A 121 6.16 14.05 9.96
N ALA A 122 6.89 12.93 10.14
CA ALA A 122 7.54 12.22 9.06
C ALA A 122 6.51 11.60 8.08
N ALA A 123 5.44 11.01 8.61
CA ALA A 123 4.34 10.50 7.80
C ALA A 123 3.69 11.62 6.97
N ARG A 124 3.45 12.80 7.54
CA ARG A 124 2.96 13.97 6.80
C ARG A 124 3.88 14.32 5.62
N SER A 125 5.20 14.29 5.83
CA SER A 125 6.17 14.55 4.76
C SER A 125 6.09 13.53 3.63
N VAL A 126 5.85 12.25 3.94
CA VAL A 126 5.61 11.22 2.93
C VAL A 126 4.33 11.49 2.16
N ALA A 127 3.23 11.84 2.86
CA ALA A 127 1.96 12.20 2.22
C ALA A 127 2.12 13.39 1.26
N GLN A 128 2.85 14.44 1.65
CA GLN A 128 3.16 15.59 0.77
C GLN A 128 3.95 15.16 -0.47
N ARG A 129 4.91 14.25 -0.32
CA ARG A 129 5.68 13.70 -1.45
C ARG A 129 4.81 12.93 -2.41
N ILE A 130 3.86 12.13 -1.91
CA ILE A 130 2.86 11.43 -2.73
C ILE A 130 2.04 12.43 -3.52
N HIS A 131 1.46 13.45 -2.87
CA HIS A 131 0.71 14.49 -3.57
C HIS A 131 1.54 15.21 -4.64
N ALA A 132 2.78 15.57 -4.33
CA ALA A 132 3.67 16.25 -5.28
C ALA A 132 3.98 15.42 -6.52
N LEU A 133 4.24 14.11 -6.36
CA LEU A 133 4.50 13.20 -7.48
C LEU A 133 3.26 13.00 -8.36
N LEU A 134 2.08 12.90 -7.76
CA LEU A 134 0.83 12.79 -8.51
C LEU A 134 0.51 14.06 -9.30
N GLN A 135 0.90 15.25 -8.81
CA GLN A 135 0.73 16.52 -9.51
C GLN A 135 1.77 16.76 -10.60
N ALA A 136 3.01 16.26 -10.41
CA ALA A 136 4.11 16.46 -11.35
C ALA A 136 4.07 15.51 -12.56
N GLY A 137 3.37 14.37 -12.44
CA GLY A 137 3.17 13.40 -13.52
C GLY A 137 2.10 13.84 -14.52
N HIS A 138 1.68 12.93 -15.39
CA HIS A 138 0.45 13.15 -16.15
C HIS A 138 -0.69 13.31 -15.13
N PRO A 139 -1.48 14.40 -15.20
CA PRO A 139 -2.52 14.63 -14.23
C PRO A 139 -3.47 13.42 -14.24
N LEU A 140 -3.60 12.79 -13.07
CA LEU A 140 -4.67 11.83 -12.87
C LEU A 140 -5.99 12.61 -13.00
N ASP A 141 -6.97 12.01 -13.64
CA ASP A 141 -8.32 12.59 -13.73
C ASP A 141 -9.05 12.59 -12.37
N CYS A 142 -8.33 12.30 -11.28
CA CYS A 142 -8.85 12.29 -9.92
C CYS A 142 -7.83 12.87 -8.92
N GLN A 143 -8.36 13.35 -7.80
CA GLN A 143 -7.60 13.86 -6.67
C GLN A 143 -7.40 12.75 -5.62
N LEU A 144 -6.61 13.02 -4.58
CA LEU A 144 -6.28 12.10 -3.52
C LEU A 144 -6.57 12.70 -2.14
N SER A 145 -7.34 12.00 -1.33
CA SER A 145 -7.47 12.28 0.10
C SER A 145 -6.68 11.26 0.92
N ILE A 146 -6.00 11.71 1.97
CA ILE A 146 -5.17 10.88 2.86
C ILE A 146 -5.54 11.10 4.32
N GLY A 147 -5.80 10.01 5.03
CA GLY A 147 -5.89 9.97 6.48
C GLY A 147 -4.67 9.28 7.08
N VAL A 148 -4.02 9.90 8.05
CA VAL A 148 -2.80 9.38 8.70
C VAL A 148 -3.08 9.06 10.14
N ALA A 149 -2.61 7.91 10.64
CA ALA A 149 -2.58 7.59 12.06
C ALA A 149 -1.21 7.02 12.43
N SER A 150 -0.66 7.52 13.55
CA SER A 150 0.60 7.04 14.11
C SER A 150 0.35 6.21 15.36
N TRP A 151 1.23 5.26 15.61
CA TRP A 151 1.22 4.44 16.80
C TRP A 151 1.30 5.29 18.08
N GLN A 152 0.46 4.99 19.06
CA GLN A 152 0.30 5.75 20.30
C GLN A 152 0.81 5.00 21.55
N GLY A 153 1.54 3.91 21.35
CA GLY A 153 2.13 3.16 22.47
C GLY A 153 1.68 1.69 22.53
N PRO A 154 2.20 0.93 23.50
CA PRO A 154 2.06 -0.54 23.55
C PRO A 154 0.64 -1.08 23.60
N GLN A 155 -0.31 -0.26 24.05
CA GLN A 155 -1.74 -0.61 24.11
C GLN A 155 -2.49 -0.37 22.80
N ASP A 156 -1.83 0.26 21.84
CA ASP A 156 -2.45 0.53 20.52
C ASP A 156 -2.67 -0.75 19.73
N THR A 157 -3.75 -0.80 18.99
CA THR A 157 -4.10 -1.96 18.15
C THR A 157 -4.22 -1.53 16.70
N LEU A 158 -4.09 -2.50 15.78
CA LEU A 158 -4.26 -2.22 14.36
C LEU A 158 -5.65 -1.66 14.06
N ASP A 159 -6.70 -2.21 14.68
CA ASP A 159 -8.07 -1.73 14.50
C ASP A 159 -8.24 -0.28 14.99
N ALA A 160 -7.62 0.09 16.11
CA ALA A 160 -7.65 1.45 16.62
C ALA A 160 -6.89 2.42 15.68
N MET A 161 -5.74 2.01 15.16
CA MET A 161 -4.99 2.81 14.18
C MET A 161 -5.78 2.99 12.88
N LEU A 162 -6.38 1.92 12.35
CA LEU A 162 -7.22 1.98 11.15
C LEU A 162 -8.42 2.91 11.38
N ALA A 163 -9.10 2.81 12.52
CA ALA A 163 -10.22 3.68 12.83
C ALA A 163 -9.82 5.17 12.89
N ARG A 164 -8.62 5.50 13.44
CA ARG A 164 -8.09 6.87 13.44
C ARG A 164 -7.71 7.34 12.03
N ALA A 165 -7.07 6.49 11.24
CA ALA A 165 -6.74 6.81 9.85
C ALA A 165 -8.00 7.06 9.00
N ASP A 166 -9.01 6.23 9.18
CA ASP A 166 -10.33 6.36 8.51
C ASP A 166 -11.04 7.67 8.93
N ALA A 167 -11.06 7.98 10.22
CA ALA A 167 -11.63 9.24 10.71
C ALA A 167 -10.89 10.45 10.15
N ALA A 168 -9.56 10.39 10.04
CA ALA A 168 -8.75 11.44 9.43
C ALA A 168 -9.00 11.55 7.91
N LEU A 169 -9.14 10.43 7.20
CA LEU A 169 -9.51 10.41 5.79
C LEU A 169 -10.89 11.04 5.56
N TYR A 170 -11.85 10.69 6.40
CA TYR A 170 -13.18 11.30 6.34
C TYR A 170 -13.11 12.83 6.53
N GLN A 171 -12.31 13.32 7.50
CA GLN A 171 -12.08 14.76 7.68
C GLN A 171 -11.43 15.40 6.44
N ALA A 172 -10.49 14.72 5.78
CA ALA A 172 -9.88 15.23 4.55
C ALA A 172 -10.93 15.39 3.45
N LYS A 173 -11.83 14.42 3.30
CA LYS A 173 -12.95 14.48 2.33
C LYS A 173 -13.94 15.60 2.66
N GLU A 174 -14.33 15.77 3.92
CA GLU A 174 -15.26 16.83 4.37
C GLU A 174 -14.68 18.26 4.21
N ARG A 175 -13.38 18.42 4.38
CA ARG A 175 -12.70 19.73 4.26
C ARG A 175 -12.39 20.12 2.81
N GLY A 176 -12.94 19.43 1.83
CA GLY A 176 -12.81 19.77 0.40
C GLY A 176 -11.94 18.85 -0.41
N ARG A 177 -11.56 17.67 0.12
CA ARG A 177 -10.76 16.65 -0.57
C ARG A 177 -9.34 17.11 -0.90
N ASN A 178 -8.60 16.32 -1.69
CA ASN A 178 -7.24 16.63 -2.17
C ASN A 178 -6.29 17.12 -1.07
N GLN A 179 -6.32 16.48 0.08
CA GLN A 179 -5.54 16.88 1.24
C GLN A 179 -5.26 15.74 2.19
N THR A 180 -4.37 15.99 3.16
CA THR A 180 -3.99 15.05 4.21
C THR A 180 -4.46 15.57 5.57
N CYS A 181 -5.17 14.71 6.33
CA CYS A 181 -5.47 14.92 7.74
C CYS A 181 -4.75 13.88 8.61
N ILE A 182 -4.47 14.26 9.88
CA ILE A 182 -3.84 13.36 10.87
C ILE A 182 -4.84 13.16 12.00
N GLY A 183 -5.03 11.88 12.39
CA GLY A 183 -5.90 11.43 13.46
C GLY A 183 -5.14 11.15 14.76
#